data_5d014ae671c8807edf9394b3ae3fa802
#
_entry.id   5d014ae671c8807edf9394b3ae3fa802
#
_cell.length_a   1.000
_cell.length_b   1.000
_cell.length_c   1.000
_cell.angle_alpha   90.00
_cell.angle_beta   90.00
_cell.angle_gamma   90.00
#
_symmetry.space_group_name_H-M   'P 1'
#
loop_
_entity.id
_entity.type
_entity.pdbx_description
1 polymer ?
#
loop_
_entity_poly.entity_id
_entity_poly.type
_entity_poly.pdbx_seq_one_letter_code
_entity_poly.pdbx_strand_id
1 'polypeptide(L)'
;MPSVEDIQDTVEEVLIKSGHVKTARTYIVYRHDRAKARDNRKDTVEATDNIPYRKIYEILRWNMDHGCETVDGLNELIARGRYPELVRSCDERYSDEVRAGAQKVLDQPEVRIVIIAGPSSSGKTTTTIKMSESLKAAGMELVAINVDHYFYDLEMHPKDEFGDYDYE
;
A
#
# COMPACT_ATOMS: atom_id res chain seq x y z
N MET A 1 -6.64 3.54 22.56
CA MET A 1 -5.99 2.66 21.57
C MET A 1 -4.49 2.69 21.86
N PRO A 2 -3.80 1.57 21.83
CA PRO A 2 -2.34 1.57 21.98
C PRO A 2 -1.70 2.34 20.83
N SER A 3 -0.66 3.10 21.11
CA SER A 3 0.15 3.76 20.09
C SER A 3 1.01 2.73 19.33
N VAL A 4 1.59 3.14 18.22
CA VAL A 4 2.55 2.29 17.48
C VAL A 4 3.76 1.99 18.37
N GLU A 5 4.17 2.95 19.16
CA GLU A 5 5.26 2.84 20.13
C GLU A 5 4.96 1.78 21.19
N ASP A 6 3.75 1.77 21.77
CA ASP A 6 3.33 0.76 22.77
C ASP A 6 3.40 -0.66 22.19
N ILE A 7 3.01 -0.83 20.93
CA ILE A 7 3.06 -2.12 20.24
C ILE A 7 4.51 -2.54 20.04
N GLN A 8 5.35 -1.62 19.58
CA GLN A 8 6.78 -1.89 19.35
C GLN A 8 7.51 -2.22 20.66
N ASP A 9 7.21 -1.53 21.75
CA ASP A 9 7.75 -1.83 23.07
C ASP A 9 7.36 -3.25 23.52
N THR A 10 6.12 -3.64 23.27
CA THR A 10 5.64 -5.00 23.57
C THR A 10 6.41 -6.05 22.76
N VAL A 11 6.68 -5.79 21.47
CA VAL A 11 7.46 -6.70 20.62
C VAL A 11 8.88 -6.86 21.14
N GLU A 12 9.55 -5.77 21.53
CA GLU A 12 10.88 -5.81 22.12
C GLU A 12 10.89 -6.65 23.41
N GLU A 13 9.93 -6.41 24.29
CA GLU A 13 9.81 -7.15 25.55
C GLU A 13 9.61 -8.66 25.33
N VAL A 14 8.74 -9.02 24.37
CA VAL A 14 8.48 -10.42 24.02
C VAL A 14 9.73 -11.08 23.45
N LEU A 15 10.45 -10.43 22.52
CA LEU A 15 11.68 -10.97 21.93
C LEU A 15 12.77 -11.21 23.00
N ILE A 16 12.93 -10.27 23.93
CA ILE A 16 13.90 -10.39 25.02
C ILE A 16 13.51 -11.53 25.96
N LYS A 17 12.26 -11.59 26.41
CA LYS A 17 11.75 -12.62 27.33
C LYS A 17 11.77 -14.02 26.72
N SER A 18 11.58 -14.11 25.41
CA SER A 18 11.64 -15.38 24.66
C SER A 18 13.08 -15.83 24.35
N GLY A 19 14.10 -15.09 24.78
CA GLY A 19 15.51 -15.44 24.59
C GLY A 19 16.07 -15.12 23.19
N HIS A 20 15.30 -14.43 22.33
CA HIS A 20 15.74 -14.02 20.98
C HIS A 20 16.56 -12.73 21.03
N VAL A 21 17.65 -12.71 21.80
CA VAL A 21 18.42 -11.50 22.12
C VAL A 21 19.03 -10.86 20.89
N LYS A 22 19.52 -11.64 19.90
CA LYS A 22 20.09 -11.10 18.66
C LYS A 22 19.00 -10.37 17.85
N THR A 23 17.87 -11.01 17.65
CA THR A 23 16.71 -10.43 16.93
C THR A 23 16.20 -9.17 17.65
N ALA A 24 16.09 -9.21 18.98
CA ALA A 24 15.69 -8.06 19.77
C ALA A 24 16.64 -6.87 19.57
N ARG A 25 17.96 -7.12 19.59
CA ARG A 25 18.97 -6.07 19.37
C ARG A 25 18.85 -5.44 17.98
N THR A 26 18.73 -6.27 16.94
CA THR A 26 18.58 -5.78 15.55
C THR A 26 17.30 -4.98 15.38
N TYR A 27 16.19 -5.48 15.98
CA TYR A 27 14.90 -4.78 15.95
C TYR A 27 14.96 -3.41 16.64
N ILE A 28 15.60 -3.30 17.80
CA ILE A 28 15.77 -2.05 18.55
C ILE A 28 16.57 -1.01 17.71
N VAL A 29 17.67 -1.44 17.10
CA VAL A 29 18.49 -0.56 16.25
C VAL A 29 17.69 -0.11 15.04
N TYR A 30 17.08 -1.04 14.32
CA TYR A 30 16.22 -0.74 13.17
C TYR A 30 15.09 0.25 13.52
N ARG A 31 14.39 0.01 14.64
CA ARG A 31 13.34 0.89 15.14
C ARG A 31 13.84 2.31 15.38
N HIS A 32 15.00 2.43 16.05
CA HIS A 32 15.63 3.72 16.32
C HIS A 32 15.97 4.47 15.03
N ASP A 33 16.56 3.77 14.06
CA ASP A 33 16.94 4.38 12.78
C ASP A 33 15.71 4.80 11.96
N ARG A 34 14.65 4.00 11.99
CA ARG A 34 13.38 4.36 11.36
C ARG A 34 12.69 5.54 12.05
N ALA A 35 12.76 5.64 13.38
CA ALA A 35 12.26 6.80 14.11
C ALA A 35 13.01 8.07 13.71
N LYS A 36 14.34 8.02 13.67
CA LYS A 36 15.20 9.11 13.22
C LYS A 36 14.93 9.52 11.77
N ALA A 37 14.73 8.55 10.87
CA ALA A 37 14.38 8.81 9.49
C ALA A 37 12.99 9.47 9.34
N ARG A 38 12.03 9.10 10.20
CA ARG A 38 10.69 9.74 10.24
C ARG A 38 10.76 11.17 10.75
N ASP A 39 11.55 11.42 11.80
CA ASP A 39 11.73 12.78 12.34
C ASP A 39 12.44 13.69 11.33
N ASN A 40 13.47 13.21 10.67
CA ASN A 40 14.13 13.94 9.59
C ASN A 40 13.19 14.21 8.40
N ARG A 41 12.20 13.32 8.12
CA ARG A 41 11.18 13.56 7.10
C ARG A 41 10.14 14.59 7.52
N LYS A 42 9.81 14.69 8.82
CA LYS A 42 8.90 15.73 9.34
C LYS A 42 9.51 17.12 9.20
N ASP A 43 10.81 17.24 9.42
CA ASP A 43 11.52 18.50 9.25
C ASP A 43 11.72 18.92 7.77
N THR A 44 11.57 17.97 6.83
CA THR A 44 11.67 18.22 5.39
C THR A 44 10.32 18.26 4.67
N VAL A 45 9.20 18.20 5.38
CA VAL A 45 7.88 18.48 4.81
C VAL A 45 7.70 20.01 4.75
N GLU A 46 8.56 20.67 4.00
CA GLU A 46 8.12 21.82 3.22
C GLU A 46 6.93 21.33 2.39
N ALA A 47 5.89 22.14 2.30
CA ALA A 47 4.70 21.85 1.50
C ALA A 47 5.14 21.53 0.07
N THR A 48 5.49 20.26 -0.17
CA THR A 48 5.84 19.81 -1.50
C THR A 48 4.53 19.72 -2.27
N ASP A 49 4.50 20.32 -3.45
CA ASP A 49 3.39 20.30 -4.43
C ASP A 49 2.88 18.90 -4.80
N ASN A 50 3.37 17.87 -4.11
CA ASN A 50 3.12 16.45 -4.38
C ASN A 50 2.04 15.82 -3.48
N ILE A 51 1.36 16.59 -2.62
CA ILE A 51 0.24 16.06 -1.83
C ILE A 51 -1.02 16.13 -2.70
N PRO A 52 -1.68 15.01 -3.00
CA PRO A 52 -2.86 15.00 -3.85
C PRO A 52 -4.11 15.45 -3.08
N TYR A 53 -4.12 16.71 -2.60
CA TYR A 53 -5.20 17.27 -1.78
C TYR A 53 -6.58 17.08 -2.39
N ARG A 54 -6.70 17.23 -3.71
CA ARG A 54 -7.96 17.02 -4.42
C ARG A 54 -8.46 15.59 -4.24
N LYS A 55 -7.57 14.59 -4.40
CA LYS A 55 -7.93 13.18 -4.26
C LYS A 55 -8.30 12.83 -2.81
N ILE A 56 -7.56 13.40 -1.85
CA ILE A 56 -7.86 13.24 -0.42
C ILE A 56 -9.25 13.80 -0.11
N TYR A 57 -9.57 14.98 -0.61
CA TYR A 57 -10.88 15.59 -0.43
C TYR A 57 -12.00 14.77 -1.10
N GLU A 58 -11.79 14.28 -2.32
CA GLU A 58 -12.75 13.44 -3.03
C GLU A 58 -13.05 12.13 -2.27
N ILE A 59 -12.01 11.52 -1.66
CA ILE A 59 -12.16 10.32 -0.83
C ILE A 59 -12.94 10.65 0.44
N LEU A 60 -12.58 11.71 1.16
CA LEU A 60 -13.26 12.12 2.37
C LEU A 60 -14.74 12.40 2.10
N ARG A 61 -15.02 13.16 1.04
CA ARG A 61 -16.40 13.47 0.65
C ARG A 61 -17.18 12.22 0.34
N TRP A 62 -16.60 11.28 -0.41
CA TRP A 62 -17.25 10.02 -0.73
C TRP A 62 -17.56 9.22 0.55
N ASN A 63 -16.64 9.16 1.50
CA ASN A 63 -16.84 8.48 2.78
C ASN A 63 -17.98 9.13 3.56
N MET A 64 -18.06 10.47 3.59
CA MET A 64 -19.16 11.20 4.24
C MET A 64 -20.51 10.92 3.56
N ASP A 65 -20.56 10.95 2.22
CA ASP A 65 -21.77 10.68 1.45
C ASP A 65 -22.29 9.24 1.69
N HIS A 66 -21.41 8.31 2.09
CA HIS A 66 -21.75 6.91 2.39
C HIS A 66 -21.82 6.61 3.89
N GLY A 67 -21.59 7.59 4.77
CA GLY A 67 -21.67 7.43 6.22
C GLY A 67 -20.60 6.50 6.82
N CYS A 68 -19.44 6.41 6.20
CA CYS A 68 -18.31 5.58 6.63
C CYS A 68 -17.01 6.39 6.88
N GLU A 69 -17.13 7.69 7.10
CA GLU A 69 -16.01 8.58 7.40
C GLU A 69 -15.43 8.38 8.79
N THR A 70 -16.18 7.72 9.68
CA THR A 70 -15.76 7.37 11.03
C THR A 70 -15.98 5.89 11.32
N VAL A 71 -15.28 5.37 12.31
CA VAL A 71 -15.49 3.97 12.77
C VAL A 71 -16.91 3.78 13.29
N ASP A 72 -17.46 4.77 13.99
CA ASP A 72 -18.84 4.69 14.51
C ASP A 72 -19.85 4.65 13.37
N GLY A 73 -19.70 5.47 12.33
CA GLY A 73 -20.53 5.44 11.12
C GLY A 73 -20.48 4.07 10.43
N LEU A 74 -19.28 3.50 10.30
CA LEU A 74 -19.11 2.16 9.73
C LEU A 74 -19.82 1.09 10.58
N ASN A 75 -19.68 1.15 11.91
CA ASN A 75 -20.34 0.23 12.83
C ASN A 75 -21.86 0.34 12.74
N GLU A 76 -22.40 1.55 12.58
CA GLU A 76 -23.83 1.75 12.35
C GLU A 76 -24.31 1.11 11.04
N LEU A 77 -23.56 1.25 9.95
CA LEU A 77 -23.87 0.59 8.68
C LEU A 77 -23.91 -0.93 8.81
N ILE A 78 -22.94 -1.50 9.56
CA ILE A 78 -22.90 -2.93 9.86
C ILE A 78 -24.15 -3.34 10.67
N ALA A 79 -24.45 -2.63 11.74
CA ALA A 79 -25.59 -2.92 12.60
C ALA A 79 -26.95 -2.85 11.85
N ARG A 80 -27.04 -1.98 10.84
CA ARG A 80 -28.22 -1.85 9.97
C ARG A 80 -28.23 -2.84 8.81
N GLY A 81 -27.25 -3.74 8.69
CA GLY A 81 -27.13 -4.72 7.60
C GLY A 81 -26.77 -4.11 6.23
N ARG A 82 -26.31 -2.86 6.19
CA ARG A 82 -26.00 -2.12 4.95
C ARG A 82 -24.55 -2.26 4.48
N TYR A 83 -23.72 -2.98 5.23
CA TYR A 83 -22.33 -3.21 4.87
C TYR A 83 -22.12 -3.82 3.46
N PRO A 84 -22.93 -4.83 3.01
CA PRO A 84 -22.81 -5.36 1.65
C PRO A 84 -23.08 -4.31 0.55
N GLU A 85 -23.92 -3.31 0.82
CA GLU A 85 -24.17 -2.21 -0.12
C GLU A 85 -22.93 -1.32 -0.23
N LEU A 86 -22.31 -0.99 0.91
CA LEU A 86 -21.07 -0.21 0.94
C LEU A 86 -19.96 -0.93 0.17
N VAL A 87 -19.77 -2.24 0.37
CA VAL A 87 -18.77 -3.03 -0.36
C VAL A 87 -19.02 -2.94 -1.87
N ARG A 88 -20.26 -3.13 -2.33
CA ARG A 88 -20.57 -3.00 -3.76
C ARG A 88 -20.25 -1.61 -4.31
N SER A 89 -20.60 -0.55 -3.58
CA SER A 89 -20.30 0.83 -3.98
C SER A 89 -18.79 1.09 -4.06
N CYS A 90 -18.00 0.49 -3.15
CA CYS A 90 -16.54 0.54 -3.21
C CYS A 90 -15.99 -0.17 -4.45
N ASP A 91 -16.50 -1.37 -4.75
CA ASP A 91 -16.06 -2.18 -5.90
C ASP A 91 -16.43 -1.51 -7.24
N GLU A 92 -17.61 -0.91 -7.32
CA GLU A 92 -18.06 -0.14 -8.48
C GLU A 92 -17.13 1.07 -8.70
N ARG A 93 -16.90 1.87 -7.66
CA ARG A 93 -16.00 3.01 -7.72
C ARG A 93 -14.59 2.62 -8.15
N TYR A 94 -14.04 1.56 -7.54
CA TYR A 94 -12.73 1.06 -7.89
C TYR A 94 -12.67 0.63 -9.37
N SER A 95 -13.70 -0.06 -9.85
CA SER A 95 -13.78 -0.50 -11.25
C SER A 95 -13.88 0.69 -12.22
N ASP A 96 -14.59 1.75 -11.82
CA ASP A 96 -14.67 2.98 -12.60
C ASP A 96 -13.33 3.71 -12.65
N GLU A 97 -12.58 3.76 -11.56
CA GLU A 97 -11.24 4.35 -11.51
C GLU A 97 -10.25 3.57 -12.39
N VAL A 98 -10.33 2.24 -12.38
CA VAL A 98 -9.50 1.39 -13.27
C VAL A 98 -9.85 1.64 -14.74
N ARG A 99 -11.14 1.71 -15.08
CA ARG A 99 -11.58 2.02 -16.45
C ARG A 99 -11.12 3.41 -16.91
N ALA A 100 -11.23 4.40 -16.03
CA ALA A 100 -10.75 5.75 -16.31
C ALA A 100 -9.22 5.79 -16.53
N GLY A 101 -8.47 4.97 -15.77
CA GLY A 101 -7.05 4.77 -15.97
C GLY A 101 -6.73 4.13 -17.33
N ALA A 102 -7.44 3.06 -17.68
CA ALA A 102 -7.29 2.41 -18.97
C ALA A 102 -7.63 3.36 -20.14
N GLN A 103 -8.69 4.17 -20.00
CA GLN A 103 -9.05 5.16 -21.02
C GLN A 103 -7.94 6.18 -21.25
N LYS A 104 -7.27 6.66 -20.20
CA LYS A 104 -6.13 7.58 -20.35
C LYS A 104 -4.98 6.95 -21.14
N VAL A 105 -4.75 5.65 -21.02
CA VAL A 105 -3.75 4.93 -21.80
C VAL A 105 -4.17 4.86 -23.27
N LEU A 106 -5.45 4.57 -23.53
CA LEU A 106 -6.01 4.53 -24.89
C LEU A 106 -5.95 5.89 -25.61
N ASP A 107 -6.13 6.98 -24.85
CA ASP A 107 -6.08 8.34 -25.36
C ASP A 107 -4.63 8.81 -25.70
N GLN A 108 -3.62 8.01 -25.33
CA GLN A 108 -2.20 8.31 -25.50
C GLN A 108 -1.50 7.16 -26.25
N PRO A 109 -1.63 7.09 -27.58
CA PRO A 109 -1.12 5.97 -28.39
C PRO A 109 0.42 5.83 -28.37
N GLU A 110 1.11 6.87 -27.91
CA GLU A 110 2.57 6.86 -27.72
C GLU A 110 3.01 6.13 -26.43
N VAL A 111 2.11 5.88 -25.48
CA VAL A 111 2.42 5.18 -24.24
C VAL A 111 2.73 3.70 -24.53
N ARG A 112 3.93 3.26 -24.15
CA ARG A 112 4.41 1.89 -24.34
C ARG A 112 4.51 1.11 -23.03
N ILE A 113 4.63 1.82 -21.94
CA ILE A 113 4.82 1.23 -20.59
C ILE A 113 3.87 1.90 -19.63
N VAL A 114 3.13 1.09 -18.88
CA VAL A 114 2.29 1.54 -17.77
C VAL A 114 2.84 0.91 -16.50
N ILE A 115 3.25 1.74 -15.54
CA ILE A 115 3.79 1.27 -14.26
C ILE A 115 2.73 1.42 -13.18
N ILE A 116 2.40 0.31 -12.51
CA ILE A 116 1.51 0.30 -11.35
C ILE A 116 2.36 0.08 -10.11
N ALA A 117 2.56 1.15 -9.34
CA ALA A 117 3.35 1.14 -8.12
C ALA A 117 2.48 1.36 -6.88
N GLY A 118 2.95 0.87 -5.76
CA GLY A 118 2.26 1.04 -4.48
C GLY A 118 2.87 0.15 -3.39
N PRO A 119 2.51 0.36 -2.12
CA PRO A 119 3.02 -0.43 -1.00
C PRO A 119 2.61 -1.91 -1.12
N SER A 120 3.20 -2.76 -0.26
CA SER A 120 2.81 -4.17 -0.19
C SER A 120 1.32 -4.30 0.13
N SER A 121 0.67 -5.30 -0.44
CA SER A 121 -0.76 -5.60 -0.26
C SER A 121 -1.73 -4.47 -0.67
N SER A 122 -1.27 -3.49 -1.47
CA SER A 122 -2.11 -2.38 -1.95
C SER A 122 -3.01 -2.73 -3.15
N GLY A 123 -3.03 -3.97 -3.60
CA GLY A 123 -3.83 -4.41 -4.73
C GLY A 123 -3.20 -4.16 -6.12
N LYS A 124 -1.88 -3.91 -6.19
CA LYS A 124 -1.17 -3.69 -7.47
C LYS A 124 -1.48 -4.77 -8.50
N THR A 125 -1.34 -6.03 -8.13
CA THR A 125 -1.58 -7.18 -9.03
C THR A 125 -3.03 -7.20 -9.53
N THR A 126 -4.00 -7.00 -8.64
CA THR A 126 -5.43 -6.94 -9.01
C THR A 126 -5.70 -5.79 -9.96
N THR A 127 -5.12 -4.62 -9.70
CA THR A 127 -5.25 -3.44 -10.56
C THR A 127 -4.63 -3.70 -11.94
N THR A 128 -3.45 -4.34 -11.99
CA THR A 128 -2.78 -4.71 -13.24
C THR A 128 -3.65 -5.65 -14.08
N ILE A 129 -4.24 -6.67 -13.46
CA ILE A 129 -5.12 -7.63 -14.15
C ILE A 129 -6.33 -6.89 -14.73
N LYS A 130 -7.09 -6.16 -13.91
CA LYS A 130 -8.30 -5.44 -14.36
C LYS A 130 -8.01 -4.40 -15.43
N MET A 131 -6.89 -3.67 -15.31
CA MET A 131 -6.48 -2.71 -16.33
C MET A 131 -6.10 -3.42 -17.64
N SER A 132 -5.36 -4.53 -17.55
CA SER A 132 -5.02 -5.35 -18.72
C SER A 132 -6.25 -5.90 -19.43
N GLU A 133 -7.26 -6.36 -18.68
CA GLU A 133 -8.52 -6.81 -19.24
C GLU A 133 -9.25 -5.70 -19.99
N SER A 134 -9.30 -4.50 -19.40
CA SER A 134 -9.93 -3.32 -20.01
C SER A 134 -9.23 -2.90 -21.31
N LEU A 135 -7.90 -2.89 -21.31
CA LEU A 135 -7.10 -2.52 -22.48
C LEU A 135 -7.15 -3.61 -23.57
N LYS A 136 -7.15 -4.89 -23.21
CA LYS A 136 -7.33 -6.01 -24.15
C LYS A 136 -8.72 -5.98 -24.80
N ALA A 137 -9.76 -5.67 -24.05
CA ALA A 137 -11.11 -5.50 -24.60
C ALA A 137 -11.19 -4.38 -25.63
N ALA A 138 -10.31 -3.38 -25.53
CA ALA A 138 -10.13 -2.30 -26.53
C ALA A 138 -9.18 -2.68 -27.67
N GLY A 139 -8.71 -3.92 -27.76
CA GLY A 139 -7.86 -4.41 -28.85
C GLY A 139 -6.36 -4.20 -28.67
N MET A 140 -5.89 -3.82 -27.48
CA MET A 140 -4.45 -3.72 -27.21
C MET A 140 -3.84 -5.07 -26.86
N GLU A 141 -2.66 -5.35 -27.38
CA GLU A 141 -1.82 -6.46 -26.94
C GLU A 141 -0.91 -6.00 -25.80
N LEU A 142 -0.95 -6.72 -24.68
CA LEU A 142 -0.26 -6.37 -23.45
C LEU A 142 0.50 -7.56 -22.89
N VAL A 143 1.71 -7.27 -22.40
CA VAL A 143 2.51 -8.20 -21.61
C VAL A 143 2.62 -7.63 -20.18
N ALA A 144 2.07 -8.35 -19.22
CA ALA A 144 2.22 -7.99 -17.81
C ALA A 144 3.57 -8.51 -17.31
N ILE A 145 4.36 -7.61 -16.75
CA ILE A 145 5.65 -7.92 -16.13
C ILE A 145 5.49 -7.68 -14.63
N ASN A 146 5.65 -8.75 -13.84
CA ASN A 146 5.70 -8.63 -12.39
C ASN A 146 7.17 -8.56 -11.95
N VAL A 147 7.55 -7.47 -11.30
CA VAL A 147 8.93 -7.27 -10.84
C VAL A 147 9.36 -8.36 -9.85
N ASP A 148 8.41 -8.92 -9.09
CA ASP A 148 8.69 -10.01 -8.15
C ASP A 148 9.24 -11.29 -8.84
N HIS A 149 9.00 -11.46 -10.14
CA HIS A 149 9.55 -12.59 -10.91
C HIS A 149 11.03 -12.42 -11.28
N TYR A 150 11.61 -11.25 -11.02
CA TYR A 150 13.00 -10.91 -11.36
C TYR A 150 13.92 -10.86 -10.15
N PHE A 151 13.43 -11.20 -8.97
CA PHE A 151 14.29 -11.43 -7.83
C PHE A 151 15.20 -12.63 -8.08
N TYR A 152 16.42 -12.51 -7.63
CA TYR A 152 17.35 -13.64 -7.63
C TYR A 152 16.89 -14.72 -6.65
N ASP A 153 17.33 -15.97 -6.89
CA ASP A 153 17.18 -17.02 -5.91
C ASP A 153 17.86 -16.62 -4.58
N LEU A 154 17.29 -17.07 -3.47
CA LEU A 154 17.73 -16.70 -2.12
C LEU A 154 19.23 -16.82 -1.93
N GLU A 155 19.81 -17.88 -2.48
CA GLU A 155 21.24 -18.20 -2.39
C GLU A 155 22.17 -17.22 -3.14
N MET A 156 21.60 -16.42 -4.06
CA MET A 156 22.31 -15.44 -4.86
C MET A 156 22.33 -14.04 -4.22
N HIS A 157 21.54 -13.84 -3.17
CA HIS A 157 21.55 -12.57 -2.44
C HIS A 157 22.83 -12.42 -1.62
N PRO A 158 23.38 -11.20 -1.52
CA PRO A 158 24.51 -10.95 -0.62
C PRO A 158 24.10 -11.27 0.82
N LYS A 159 25.09 -11.57 1.63
CA LYS A 159 24.89 -11.76 3.06
C LYS A 159 25.39 -10.54 3.80
N ASP A 160 24.66 -10.16 4.84
CA ASP A 160 25.06 -9.12 5.77
C ASP A 160 26.24 -9.57 6.66
N GLU A 161 26.70 -8.69 7.53
CA GLU A 161 27.80 -8.96 8.48
C GLU A 161 27.50 -10.08 9.51
N PHE A 162 26.21 -10.47 9.64
CA PHE A 162 25.75 -11.52 10.54
C PHE A 162 25.54 -12.87 9.84
N GLY A 163 25.69 -12.90 8.51
CA GLY A 163 25.51 -14.07 7.67
C GLY A 163 24.08 -14.33 7.23
N ASP A 164 23.15 -13.42 7.49
CA ASP A 164 21.79 -13.43 7.00
C ASP A 164 21.72 -12.81 5.61
N TYR A 165 20.72 -13.21 4.81
CA TYR A 165 20.57 -12.67 3.46
C TYR A 165 20.08 -11.23 3.50
N ASP A 166 20.78 -10.36 2.76
CA ASP A 166 20.41 -8.96 2.56
C ASP A 166 19.50 -8.85 1.32
N TYR A 167 18.29 -8.36 1.53
CA TYR A 167 17.26 -8.24 0.49
C TYR A 167 17.05 -6.79 0.02
N GLU A 168 17.86 -5.82 0.46
CA GLU A 168 17.77 -4.41 0.09
C GLU A 168 18.78 -3.98 -0.97
#